data_57cc080c380f24952d78a58f5f740ad0
#
_entry.id   57cc080c380f24952d78a58f5f740ad0
#
_cell.length_a   1.000
_cell.length_b   1.000
_cell.length_c   1.000
_cell.angle_alpha   90.00
_cell.angle_beta   90.00
_cell.angle_gamma   90.00
#
_symmetry.space_group_name_H-M   'P 1'
#
loop_
_entity.id
_entity.type
_entity.pdbx_description
1 polymer ?
#
loop_
_entity_poly.entity_id
_entity_poly.type
_entity_poly.pdbx_seq_one_letter_code
_entity_poly.pdbx_strand_id
1 'polypeptide(L)'
;MGIVVIGAVFVDIKGYPLSTYIPGGRNAGRVEQVHGGVCRNVAEDIANVELRPTFVSLVDDTGSGQDVIDKLAKHKVNTKYIEKVPDGMGTWLAVFDNNGDVCAAISKRPDTTPLTRLLEEKGDEIFADCDGIAFELDLEKDTVKQILRCAKKYNKKVYAAISNMSIAMERRAFLQEIDCFVCNQQEAGLLFSDEYDHMAPEEMCRTLAANVHSANIPCMVVTMGGEGAVYARSNGESGVVPAKKVDVIDTTGAGDAFFAGTVIGLTYGKTLPEACEIGSRLAASVICTAENVCPRFRPLEFGLNIPVVD
;
A
#
# COMPACT_ATOMS: atom_id res chain seq x y z
N MET A 1 18.65 -3.05 -9.29
CA MET A 1 18.18 -3.26 -7.89
C MET A 1 16.67 -3.14 -7.92
N GLY A 2 15.88 -3.99 -7.35
CA GLY A 2 14.41 -4.00 -7.41
C GLY A 2 13.66 -2.69 -7.06
N ILE A 3 12.38 -2.81 -6.74
CA ILE A 3 11.53 -1.69 -6.37
C ILE A 3 11.90 -1.20 -4.96
N VAL A 4 12.05 0.10 -4.77
CA VAL A 4 12.18 0.73 -3.45
C VAL A 4 10.79 1.03 -2.90
N VAL A 5 10.51 0.57 -1.69
CA VAL A 5 9.23 0.79 -0.99
C VAL A 5 9.50 1.62 0.25
N ILE A 6 8.75 2.70 0.46
CA ILE A 6 8.98 3.66 1.56
C ILE A 6 7.68 3.90 2.32
N GLY A 7 7.66 3.64 3.60
CA GLY A 7 6.47 3.86 4.41
C GLY A 7 6.61 3.41 5.85
N ALA A 8 5.51 3.49 6.58
CA ALA A 8 5.46 3.16 7.99
C ALA A 8 5.22 1.67 8.24
N VAL A 9 5.68 1.21 9.40
CA VAL A 9 5.32 -0.10 9.95
C VAL A 9 4.28 0.10 11.05
N PHE A 10 3.28 -0.78 11.08
CA PHE A 10 2.29 -0.86 12.15
C PHE A 10 2.29 -2.25 12.78
N VAL A 11 1.85 -2.29 14.02
CA VAL A 11 1.45 -3.52 14.69
C VAL A 11 -0.05 -3.43 14.95
N ASP A 12 -0.80 -4.35 14.35
CA ASP A 12 -2.24 -4.44 14.50
C ASP A 12 -2.55 -5.40 15.66
N ILE A 13 -3.20 -4.90 16.70
CA ILE A 13 -3.64 -5.66 17.85
C ILE A 13 -5.16 -5.83 17.73
N LYS A 14 -5.58 -7.07 17.45
CA LYS A 14 -6.97 -7.42 17.17
C LYS A 14 -7.53 -8.26 18.30
N GLY A 15 -8.62 -7.80 18.93
CA GLY A 15 -9.33 -8.50 20.02
C GLY A 15 -10.66 -9.08 19.54
N TYR A 16 -10.89 -10.37 19.71
CA TYR A 16 -12.09 -11.11 19.31
C TYR A 16 -12.76 -11.76 20.54
N PRO A 17 -14.05 -11.50 20.83
CA PRO A 17 -14.73 -12.13 21.94
C PRO A 17 -15.00 -13.63 21.67
N LEU A 18 -14.89 -14.46 22.69
CA LEU A 18 -15.24 -15.90 22.61
C LEU A 18 -16.74 -16.17 22.80
N SER A 19 -17.47 -15.21 23.39
CA SER A 19 -18.91 -15.26 23.58
C SER A 19 -19.52 -13.93 23.14
N THR A 20 -20.83 -13.75 23.32
CA THR A 20 -21.52 -12.50 22.98
C THR A 20 -20.76 -11.30 23.54
N TYR A 21 -20.40 -10.36 22.65
CA TYR A 21 -19.71 -9.14 23.02
C TYR A 21 -20.55 -8.27 23.96
N ILE A 22 -19.97 -7.87 25.07
CA ILE A 22 -20.63 -7.02 26.08
C ILE A 22 -19.98 -5.63 26.02
N PRO A 23 -20.66 -4.60 25.46
CA PRO A 23 -20.15 -3.23 25.44
C PRO A 23 -19.87 -2.71 26.86
N GLY A 24 -18.71 -2.11 27.09
CA GLY A 24 -18.30 -1.60 28.40
C GLY A 24 -17.96 -2.68 29.44
N GLY A 25 -18.08 -3.95 29.11
CA GLY A 25 -17.77 -5.10 29.97
C GLY A 25 -16.39 -5.69 29.73
N ARG A 26 -16.00 -6.62 30.64
CA ARG A 26 -14.82 -7.45 30.45
C ARG A 26 -15.20 -8.67 29.63
N ASN A 27 -14.72 -8.76 28.40
CA ASN A 27 -14.96 -9.89 27.52
C ASN A 27 -13.78 -10.86 27.57
N ALA A 28 -14.04 -12.13 27.81
CA ALA A 28 -13.05 -13.18 27.56
C ALA A 28 -12.89 -13.35 26.04
N GLY A 29 -11.65 -13.42 25.55
CA GLY A 29 -11.42 -13.37 24.13
C GLY A 29 -10.05 -13.88 23.68
N ARG A 30 -9.87 -13.84 22.38
CA ARG A 30 -8.59 -14.05 21.68
C ARG A 30 -8.01 -12.67 21.32
N VAL A 31 -6.72 -12.51 21.52
CA VAL A 31 -5.97 -11.34 21.10
C VAL A 31 -4.90 -11.79 20.14
N GLU A 32 -4.89 -11.19 18.98
CA GLU A 32 -3.89 -11.43 17.93
C GLU A 32 -3.06 -10.18 17.71
N GLN A 33 -1.81 -10.39 17.37
CA GLN A 33 -0.89 -9.32 17.00
C GLN A 33 -0.32 -9.65 15.62
N VAL A 34 -0.54 -8.75 14.66
CA VAL A 34 -0.16 -8.94 13.27
C VAL A 34 0.70 -7.75 12.82
N HIS A 35 1.71 -8.00 12.03
CA HIS A 35 2.46 -6.91 11.39
C HIS A 35 1.60 -6.25 10.31
N GLY A 36 1.43 -4.95 10.40
CA GLY A 36 0.67 -4.11 9.49
C GLY A 36 1.51 -2.97 8.90
N GLY A 37 0.84 -2.05 8.26
CA GLY A 37 1.39 -0.93 7.51
C GLY A 37 1.32 -1.17 6.01
N VAL A 38 0.73 -0.19 5.27
CA VAL A 38 0.50 -0.30 3.82
C VAL A 38 1.79 -0.67 3.09
N CYS A 39 2.83 0.14 3.20
CA CYS A 39 4.09 -0.13 2.51
C CYS A 39 4.86 -1.32 3.07
N ARG A 40 4.67 -1.72 4.34
CA ARG A 40 5.23 -2.96 4.87
C ARG A 40 4.59 -4.17 4.16
N ASN A 41 3.27 -4.17 3.99
CA ASN A 41 2.55 -5.20 3.24
C ASN A 41 2.99 -5.22 1.77
N VAL A 42 3.05 -4.05 1.12
CA VAL A 42 3.52 -3.90 -0.27
C VAL A 42 4.93 -4.48 -0.47
N ALA A 43 5.85 -4.23 0.46
CA ALA A 43 7.20 -4.78 0.36
C ALA A 43 7.21 -6.31 0.46
N GLU A 44 6.40 -6.90 1.34
CA GLU A 44 6.26 -8.34 1.47
C GLU A 44 5.55 -8.95 0.25
N ASP A 45 4.51 -8.31 -0.30
CA ASP A 45 3.82 -8.73 -1.52
C ASP A 45 4.75 -8.74 -2.74
N ILE A 46 5.55 -7.69 -2.92
CA ILE A 46 6.55 -7.64 -4.01
C ILE A 46 7.57 -8.78 -3.84
N ALA A 47 8.02 -9.04 -2.61
CA ALA A 47 8.95 -10.13 -2.32
C ALA A 47 8.32 -11.51 -2.55
N ASN A 48 7.01 -11.66 -2.27
CA ASN A 48 6.27 -12.90 -2.54
C ASN A 48 6.04 -13.17 -4.03
N VAL A 49 6.21 -12.16 -4.90
CA VAL A 49 6.31 -12.34 -6.36
C VAL A 49 7.76 -12.68 -6.80
N GLU A 50 8.62 -13.13 -5.88
CA GLU A 50 10.03 -13.47 -6.10
C GLU A 50 10.88 -12.31 -6.64
N LEU A 51 10.43 -11.07 -6.40
CA LEU A 51 11.22 -9.86 -6.60
C LEU A 51 11.94 -9.51 -5.29
N ARG A 52 12.98 -8.67 -5.38
CA ARG A 52 13.78 -8.27 -4.19
C ARG A 52 13.61 -6.78 -3.92
N PRO A 53 12.53 -6.36 -3.28
CA PRO A 53 12.32 -4.96 -2.95
C PRO A 53 13.32 -4.51 -1.88
N THR A 54 13.62 -3.22 -1.87
CA THR A 54 14.30 -2.55 -0.76
C THR A 54 13.25 -1.80 0.06
N PHE A 55 13.13 -2.11 1.34
CA PHE A 55 12.21 -1.40 2.23
C PHE A 55 12.94 -0.35 3.05
N VAL A 56 12.49 0.90 2.94
CA VAL A 56 12.99 2.07 3.68
C VAL A 56 11.97 2.46 4.71
N SER A 57 12.28 2.26 5.98
CA SER A 57 11.29 2.44 7.05
C SER A 57 11.95 2.62 8.42
N LEU A 58 11.10 2.73 9.42
CA LEU A 58 11.48 2.80 10.83
C LEU A 58 10.78 1.68 11.60
N VAL A 59 11.45 1.17 12.62
CA VAL A 59 10.86 0.25 13.61
C VAL A 59 11.29 0.67 15.02
N ASP A 60 10.56 0.21 16.04
CA ASP A 60 10.96 0.40 17.43
C ASP A 60 12.20 -0.43 17.76
N ASP A 61 13.03 0.08 18.68
CA ASP A 61 14.14 -0.71 19.24
C ASP A 61 13.63 -1.68 20.32
N THR A 62 12.78 -2.60 19.90
CA THR A 62 12.14 -3.63 20.72
C THR A 62 12.20 -4.99 20.01
N GLY A 63 11.80 -6.04 20.74
CA GLY A 63 11.68 -7.37 20.15
C GLY A 63 10.68 -7.41 18.97
N SER A 64 9.58 -6.64 19.05
CA SER A 64 8.60 -6.55 17.98
C SER A 64 9.17 -5.88 16.72
N GLY A 65 9.97 -4.80 16.87
CA GLY A 65 10.65 -4.18 15.75
C GLY A 65 11.69 -5.11 15.09
N GLN A 66 12.41 -5.89 15.91
CA GLN A 66 13.33 -6.91 15.36
C GLN A 66 12.58 -8.01 14.62
N ASP A 67 11.44 -8.46 15.13
CA ASP A 67 10.63 -9.50 14.49
C ASP A 67 10.11 -9.07 13.11
N VAL A 68 9.72 -7.79 12.94
CA VAL A 68 9.37 -7.22 11.63
C VAL A 68 10.56 -7.32 10.66
N ILE A 69 11.76 -6.91 11.09
CA ILE A 69 12.97 -6.96 10.25
C ILE A 69 13.27 -8.40 9.84
N ASP A 70 13.24 -9.33 10.80
CA ASP A 70 13.56 -10.75 10.58
C ASP A 70 12.55 -11.41 9.63
N LYS A 71 11.25 -11.11 9.79
CA LYS A 71 10.20 -11.59 8.89
C LYS A 71 10.42 -11.10 7.46
N LEU A 72 10.64 -9.80 7.27
CA LEU A 72 10.90 -9.22 5.95
C LEU A 72 12.18 -9.77 5.31
N ALA A 73 13.26 -9.90 6.08
CA ALA A 73 14.53 -10.49 5.60
C ALA A 73 14.34 -11.96 5.15
N LYS A 74 13.54 -12.74 5.91
CA LYS A 74 13.20 -14.12 5.54
C LYS A 74 12.43 -14.19 4.22
N HIS A 75 11.64 -13.18 3.88
CA HIS A 75 10.97 -13.03 2.59
C HIS A 75 11.86 -12.40 1.51
N LYS A 76 13.17 -12.23 1.79
CA LYS A 76 14.15 -11.66 0.85
C LYS A 76 13.94 -10.18 0.53
N VAL A 77 13.27 -9.43 1.38
CA VAL A 77 13.26 -7.97 1.34
C VAL A 77 14.64 -7.47 1.78
N ASN A 78 15.21 -6.51 1.07
CA ASN A 78 16.40 -5.81 1.55
C ASN A 78 16.00 -4.84 2.67
N THR A 79 16.41 -5.15 3.90
CA THR A 79 16.09 -4.43 5.13
C THR A 79 17.20 -3.48 5.59
N LYS A 80 18.23 -3.26 4.78
CA LYS A 80 19.41 -2.43 5.11
C LYS A 80 19.04 -1.00 5.54
N TYR A 81 17.92 -0.47 5.04
CA TYR A 81 17.46 0.89 5.29
C TYR A 81 16.24 0.95 6.21
N ILE A 82 16.10 -0.05 7.08
CA ILE A 82 15.17 0.01 8.21
C ILE A 82 15.96 0.46 9.43
N GLU A 83 15.64 1.66 9.94
CA GLU A 83 16.30 2.18 11.15
C GLU A 83 15.47 1.89 12.40
N LYS A 84 16.15 1.60 13.52
CA LYS A 84 15.52 1.47 14.83
C LYS A 84 15.53 2.81 15.53
N VAL A 85 14.35 3.30 15.87
CA VAL A 85 14.16 4.58 16.56
C VAL A 85 13.08 4.46 17.64
N PRO A 86 13.07 5.31 18.68
CA PRO A 86 11.94 5.39 19.59
C PRO A 86 10.66 5.74 18.80
N ASP A 87 9.55 5.09 19.13
CA ASP A 87 8.24 5.30 18.47
C ASP A 87 8.26 5.13 16.93
N GLY A 88 9.16 4.28 16.42
CA GLY A 88 9.31 4.03 14.98
C GLY A 88 8.17 3.20 14.36
N MET A 89 7.33 2.55 15.18
CA MET A 89 6.17 1.79 14.71
C MET A 89 4.85 2.38 15.21
N GLY A 90 3.85 2.33 14.32
CA GLY A 90 2.48 2.61 14.68
C GLY A 90 1.81 1.42 15.38
N THR A 91 0.66 1.67 15.98
CA THR A 91 -0.20 0.63 16.57
C THR A 91 -1.64 0.88 16.20
N TRP A 92 -2.29 -0.13 15.66
CA TRP A 92 -3.74 -0.14 15.51
C TRP A 92 -4.33 -1.16 16.45
N LEU A 93 -5.06 -0.68 17.47
CA LEU A 93 -5.81 -1.52 18.41
C LEU A 93 -7.26 -1.54 18.00
N ALA A 94 -7.81 -2.73 17.71
CA ALA A 94 -9.20 -2.90 17.34
C ALA A 94 -9.87 -4.00 18.18
N VAL A 95 -11.12 -3.76 18.54
CA VAL A 95 -12.00 -4.74 19.19
C VAL A 95 -13.13 -5.04 18.22
N PHE A 96 -13.34 -6.32 17.96
CA PHE A 96 -14.37 -6.83 17.05
C PHE A 96 -15.54 -7.38 17.83
N ASP A 97 -16.72 -7.36 17.23
CA ASP A 97 -17.88 -8.09 17.74
C ASP A 97 -17.93 -9.52 17.18
N ASN A 98 -19.04 -10.21 17.46
CA ASN A 98 -19.24 -11.58 17.01
C ASN A 98 -19.57 -11.71 15.51
N ASN A 99 -19.88 -10.61 14.83
CA ASN A 99 -20.12 -10.56 13.38
C ASN A 99 -18.84 -10.25 12.61
N GLY A 100 -17.76 -9.90 13.33
CA GLY A 100 -16.50 -9.44 12.72
C GLY A 100 -16.46 -7.94 12.45
N ASP A 101 -17.42 -7.17 12.99
CA ASP A 101 -17.44 -5.72 12.86
C ASP A 101 -16.58 -5.06 13.95
N VAL A 102 -15.91 -3.96 13.61
CA VAL A 102 -15.11 -3.19 14.56
C VAL A 102 -16.02 -2.38 15.50
N CYS A 103 -16.03 -2.74 16.79
CA CYS A 103 -16.75 -2.01 17.83
C CYS A 103 -16.03 -0.75 18.30
N ALA A 104 -14.70 -0.80 18.36
CA ALA A 104 -13.85 0.29 18.80
C ALA A 104 -12.44 0.12 18.22
N ALA A 105 -11.82 1.23 17.85
CA ALA A 105 -10.42 1.21 17.44
C ALA A 105 -9.69 2.47 17.90
N ILE A 106 -8.38 2.31 18.15
CA ILE A 106 -7.45 3.40 18.45
C ILE A 106 -6.23 3.20 17.57
N SER A 107 -5.84 4.23 16.83
CA SER A 107 -4.63 4.20 16.01
C SER A 107 -3.61 5.19 16.57
N LYS A 108 -2.43 4.69 16.94
CA LYS A 108 -1.24 5.49 17.24
C LYS A 108 -0.37 5.50 16.00
N ARG A 109 -0.15 6.67 15.43
CA ARG A 109 0.80 6.81 14.30
C ARG A 109 2.25 6.82 14.80
N PRO A 110 3.20 6.27 14.02
CA PRO A 110 4.63 6.40 14.34
C PRO A 110 5.12 7.83 14.07
N ASP A 111 6.23 8.21 14.68
CA ASP A 111 6.99 9.37 14.26
C ASP A 111 7.84 9.01 13.03
N THR A 112 7.45 9.47 11.85
CA THR A 112 8.15 9.22 10.59
C THR A 112 9.14 10.32 10.21
N THR A 113 9.32 11.35 11.05
CA THR A 113 10.28 12.45 10.81
C THR A 113 11.70 11.96 10.52
N PRO A 114 12.24 10.92 11.21
CA PRO A 114 13.59 10.42 10.93
C PRO A 114 13.78 9.88 9.50
N LEU A 115 12.71 9.49 8.78
CA LEU A 115 12.81 9.09 7.37
C LEU A 115 13.35 10.21 6.48
N THR A 116 13.00 11.46 6.77
CA THR A 116 13.52 12.61 6.00
C THR A 116 15.04 12.64 6.04
N ARG A 117 15.62 12.55 7.26
CA ARG A 117 17.07 12.52 7.45
C ARG A 117 17.72 11.31 6.78
N LEU A 118 17.13 10.12 6.93
CA LEU A 118 17.64 8.91 6.27
C LEU A 118 17.71 9.09 4.74
N LEU A 119 16.67 9.66 4.14
CA LEU A 119 16.64 9.91 2.70
C LEU A 119 17.57 11.05 2.25
N GLU A 120 17.84 12.04 3.10
CA GLU A 120 18.84 13.07 2.83
C GLU A 120 20.25 12.49 2.83
N GLU A 121 20.57 11.61 3.78
CA GLU A 121 21.90 11.00 3.94
C GLU A 121 22.16 9.85 2.96
N LYS A 122 21.15 9.02 2.67
CA LYS A 122 21.27 7.77 1.90
C LYS A 122 20.49 7.75 0.59
N GLY A 123 19.74 8.79 0.28
CA GLY A 123 18.87 8.80 -0.89
C GLY A 123 19.60 8.51 -2.20
N ASP A 124 20.82 9.02 -2.37
CA ASP A 124 21.61 8.73 -3.57
C ASP A 124 21.94 7.24 -3.70
N GLU A 125 22.30 6.58 -2.59
CA GLU A 125 22.57 5.14 -2.57
C GLU A 125 21.29 4.31 -2.81
N ILE A 126 20.17 4.75 -2.24
CA ILE A 126 18.88 4.04 -2.34
C ILE A 126 18.30 4.12 -3.75
N PHE A 127 18.33 5.31 -4.38
CA PHE A 127 17.56 5.56 -5.59
C PHE A 127 18.34 5.41 -6.89
N ALA A 128 19.67 5.47 -6.86
CA ALA A 128 20.48 5.47 -8.09
C ALA A 128 20.18 4.26 -9.01
N ASP A 129 20.10 3.07 -8.43
CA ASP A 129 19.96 1.81 -9.18
C ASP A 129 18.58 1.13 -8.97
N CYS A 130 17.59 1.80 -8.37
CA CYS A 130 16.26 1.18 -8.22
C CYS A 130 15.53 1.13 -9.56
N ASP A 131 14.55 0.21 -9.67
CA ASP A 131 13.73 0.05 -10.87
C ASP A 131 12.51 0.98 -10.86
N GLY A 132 11.95 1.24 -9.67
CA GLY A 132 10.82 2.10 -9.41
C GLY A 132 10.67 2.38 -7.91
N ILE A 133 9.81 3.31 -7.55
CA ILE A 133 9.60 3.77 -6.17
C ILE A 133 8.12 3.70 -5.83
N ALA A 134 7.79 2.98 -4.74
CA ALA A 134 6.46 2.95 -4.15
C ALA A 134 6.51 3.61 -2.77
N PHE A 135 5.53 4.44 -2.42
CA PHE A 135 5.54 5.10 -1.11
C PHE A 135 4.14 5.48 -0.61
N GLU A 136 4.02 5.77 0.68
CA GLU A 136 2.81 6.31 1.30
C GLU A 136 2.78 7.84 1.17
N LEU A 137 1.73 8.39 0.53
CA LEU A 137 1.59 9.85 0.34
C LEU A 137 1.41 10.60 1.66
N ASP A 138 0.90 9.93 2.68
CA ASP A 138 0.65 10.50 4.01
C ASP A 138 1.86 10.46 4.97
N LEU A 139 3.06 10.19 4.45
CA LEU A 139 4.32 10.45 5.15
C LEU A 139 4.54 11.96 5.39
N GLU A 140 5.52 12.32 6.19
CA GLU A 140 5.88 13.72 6.43
C GLU A 140 6.14 14.48 5.12
N LYS A 141 5.68 15.72 5.05
CA LYS A 141 5.74 16.54 3.83
C LYS A 141 7.15 16.66 3.26
N ASP A 142 8.15 16.78 4.13
CA ASP A 142 9.54 16.91 3.70
C ASP A 142 10.12 15.56 3.25
N THR A 143 9.67 14.45 3.82
CA THR A 143 9.96 13.09 3.33
C THR A 143 9.44 12.92 1.89
N VAL A 144 8.17 13.29 1.63
CA VAL A 144 7.58 13.21 0.27
C VAL A 144 8.36 14.06 -0.72
N LYS A 145 8.70 15.31 -0.37
CA LYS A 145 9.53 16.17 -1.22
C LYS A 145 10.89 15.54 -1.55
N GLN A 146 11.52 14.93 -0.54
CA GLN A 146 12.82 14.29 -0.73
C GLN A 146 12.72 13.07 -1.66
N ILE A 147 11.67 12.26 -1.54
CA ILE A 147 11.38 11.14 -2.46
C ILE A 147 11.25 11.67 -3.90
N LEU A 148 10.38 12.66 -4.12
CA LEU A 148 10.14 13.24 -5.45
C LEU A 148 11.40 13.88 -6.04
N ARG A 149 12.19 14.58 -5.21
CA ARG A 149 13.47 15.14 -5.63
C ARG A 149 14.46 14.06 -6.10
N CYS A 150 14.61 12.99 -5.34
CA CYS A 150 15.48 11.87 -5.70
C CYS A 150 14.97 11.13 -6.94
N ALA A 151 13.67 10.88 -7.03
CA ALA A 151 13.05 10.27 -8.20
C ALA A 151 13.35 11.07 -9.48
N LYS A 152 13.19 12.38 -9.42
CA LYS A 152 13.52 13.28 -10.55
C LYS A 152 15.02 13.26 -10.87
N LYS A 153 15.89 13.31 -9.85
CA LYS A 153 17.35 13.27 -10.02
C LYS A 153 17.81 12.02 -10.76
N TYR A 154 17.23 10.86 -10.46
CA TYR A 154 17.58 9.56 -11.01
C TYR A 154 16.64 9.07 -12.11
N ASN A 155 15.71 9.92 -12.56
CA ASN A 155 14.70 9.60 -13.59
C ASN A 155 13.93 8.30 -13.27
N LYS A 156 13.46 8.16 -12.02
CA LYS A 156 12.72 6.99 -11.56
C LYS A 156 11.23 7.28 -11.52
N LYS A 157 10.43 6.28 -11.86
CA LYS A 157 8.98 6.34 -11.72
C LYS A 157 8.56 6.22 -10.27
N VAL A 158 7.54 6.99 -9.89
CA VAL A 158 7.00 7.03 -8.53
C VAL A 158 5.53 6.65 -8.51
N TYR A 159 5.19 5.79 -7.57
CA TYR A 159 3.85 5.28 -7.35
C TYR A 159 3.47 5.50 -5.89
N ALA A 160 2.24 5.96 -5.64
CA ALA A 160 1.81 6.23 -4.27
C ALA A 160 0.48 5.55 -3.94
N ALA A 161 0.36 5.13 -2.70
CA ALA A 161 -0.88 4.78 -2.02
C ALA A 161 -1.02 5.64 -0.76
N ILE A 162 -2.09 5.41 0.00
CA ILE A 162 -2.34 6.11 1.26
C ILE A 162 -2.73 5.13 2.36
N SER A 163 -2.44 5.49 3.59
CA SER A 163 -2.96 4.85 4.78
C SER A 163 -3.91 5.77 5.56
N ASN A 164 -3.79 7.09 5.39
CA ASN A 164 -4.64 8.08 6.04
C ASN A 164 -4.98 9.24 5.10
N MET A 165 -6.22 9.24 4.59
CA MET A 165 -6.67 10.23 3.62
C MET A 165 -6.69 11.67 4.17
N SER A 166 -7.02 11.85 5.45
CA SER A 166 -7.04 13.20 6.05
C SER A 166 -5.68 13.89 5.97
N ILE A 167 -4.59 13.13 6.13
CA ILE A 167 -3.23 13.65 5.99
C ILE A 167 -2.85 13.80 4.52
N ALA A 168 -3.23 12.83 3.67
CA ALA A 168 -2.93 12.87 2.24
C ALA A 168 -3.57 14.10 1.56
N MET A 169 -4.72 14.56 2.04
CA MET A 169 -5.38 15.79 1.54
C MET A 169 -4.49 17.03 1.66
N GLU A 170 -3.69 17.16 2.70
CA GLU A 170 -2.72 18.25 2.83
C GLU A 170 -1.56 18.14 1.82
N ARG A 171 -1.39 16.97 1.20
CA ARG A 171 -0.32 16.62 0.26
C ARG A 171 -0.80 16.47 -1.18
N ARG A 172 -2.08 16.80 -1.45
CA ARG A 172 -2.70 16.62 -2.77
C ARG A 172 -1.95 17.32 -3.92
N ALA A 173 -1.21 18.39 -3.62
CA ALA A 173 -0.39 19.08 -4.61
C ALA A 173 0.72 18.18 -5.22
N PHE A 174 1.19 17.17 -4.49
CA PHE A 174 2.21 16.25 -4.99
C PHE A 174 1.65 15.22 -5.98
N LEU A 175 0.33 15.03 -6.06
CA LEU A 175 -0.28 14.09 -7.00
C LEU A 175 0.07 14.38 -8.45
N GLN A 176 0.35 15.64 -8.79
CA GLN A 176 0.78 16.03 -10.14
C GLN A 176 2.21 15.58 -10.49
N GLU A 177 3.01 15.19 -9.48
CA GLU A 177 4.39 14.72 -9.65
C GLU A 177 4.50 13.20 -9.51
N ILE A 178 3.37 12.48 -9.27
CA ILE A 178 3.30 11.04 -9.07
C ILE A 178 2.84 10.36 -10.36
N ASP A 179 3.58 9.36 -10.83
CA ASP A 179 3.28 8.66 -12.09
C ASP A 179 2.00 7.82 -12.02
N CYS A 180 1.67 7.26 -10.85
CA CYS A 180 0.39 6.60 -10.61
C CYS A 180 0.03 6.63 -9.12
N PHE A 181 -1.17 7.09 -8.81
CA PHE A 181 -1.75 7.10 -7.47
C PHE A 181 -2.88 6.09 -7.38
N VAL A 182 -2.86 5.26 -6.33
CA VAL A 182 -3.87 4.21 -6.09
C VAL A 182 -4.59 4.49 -4.77
N CYS A 183 -5.92 4.47 -4.79
CA CYS A 183 -6.76 4.63 -3.61
C CYS A 183 -8.08 3.86 -3.78
N ASN A 184 -8.94 3.85 -2.77
CA ASN A 184 -10.29 3.29 -2.86
C ASN A 184 -11.35 4.37 -3.20
N GLN A 185 -12.62 3.95 -3.40
CA GLN A 185 -13.73 4.86 -3.74
C GLN A 185 -13.94 5.95 -2.68
N GLN A 186 -13.92 5.61 -1.40
CA GLN A 186 -14.12 6.58 -0.31
C GLN A 186 -13.01 7.61 -0.28
N GLU A 187 -11.77 7.17 -0.46
CA GLU A 187 -10.60 8.03 -0.51
C GLU A 187 -10.63 8.95 -1.74
N ALA A 188 -11.04 8.44 -2.88
CA ALA A 188 -11.22 9.25 -4.09
C ALA A 188 -12.34 10.28 -3.90
N GLY A 189 -13.45 9.90 -3.24
CA GLY A 189 -14.54 10.80 -2.90
C GLY A 189 -14.08 11.95 -2.01
N LEU A 190 -13.30 11.65 -0.98
CA LEU A 190 -12.70 12.68 -0.12
C LEU A 190 -11.76 13.60 -0.91
N LEU A 191 -10.94 13.05 -1.81
CA LEU A 191 -9.98 13.82 -2.62
C LEU A 191 -10.67 14.84 -3.52
N PHE A 192 -11.78 14.45 -4.14
CA PHE A 192 -12.51 15.29 -5.09
C PHE A 192 -13.73 15.98 -4.47
N SER A 193 -14.01 15.76 -3.18
CA SER A 193 -15.18 16.31 -2.46
C SER A 193 -16.50 15.91 -3.13
N ASP A 194 -16.61 14.63 -3.49
CA ASP A 194 -17.75 14.06 -4.20
C ASP A 194 -18.14 12.69 -3.59
N GLU A 195 -19.36 12.21 -3.84
CA GLU A 195 -19.84 10.91 -3.35
C GLU A 195 -19.67 9.86 -4.45
N TYR A 196 -18.75 8.92 -4.24
CA TYR A 196 -18.47 7.83 -5.17
C TYR A 196 -19.01 6.48 -4.68
N ASP A 197 -19.50 6.43 -3.45
CA ASP A 197 -20.16 5.24 -2.92
C ASP A 197 -21.35 4.86 -3.81
N HIS A 198 -21.44 3.59 -4.17
CA HIS A 198 -22.49 3.04 -5.03
C HIS A 198 -22.45 3.44 -6.52
N MET A 199 -21.46 4.17 -7.00
CA MET A 199 -21.29 4.37 -8.44
C MET A 199 -20.98 3.05 -9.14
N ALA A 200 -21.64 2.78 -10.28
CA ALA A 200 -21.25 1.67 -11.15
C ALA A 200 -19.86 1.92 -11.76
N PRO A 201 -19.08 0.86 -12.10
CA PRO A 201 -17.72 1.01 -12.61
C PRO A 201 -17.58 1.93 -13.82
N GLU A 202 -18.54 1.86 -14.77
CA GLU A 202 -18.51 2.69 -15.97
C GLU A 202 -18.79 4.18 -15.68
N GLU A 203 -19.63 4.45 -14.69
CA GLU A 203 -19.91 5.82 -14.23
C GLU A 203 -18.71 6.37 -13.50
N MET A 204 -18.17 5.59 -12.55
CA MET A 204 -16.95 5.94 -11.82
C MET A 204 -15.77 6.20 -12.75
N CYS A 205 -15.60 5.39 -13.79
CA CYS A 205 -14.55 5.56 -14.80
C CYS A 205 -14.67 6.92 -15.52
N ARG A 206 -15.88 7.32 -15.95
CA ARG A 206 -16.11 8.62 -16.60
C ARG A 206 -15.85 9.78 -15.66
N THR A 207 -16.34 9.70 -14.42
CA THR A 207 -16.14 10.71 -13.37
C THR A 207 -14.67 10.86 -13.03
N LEU A 208 -13.98 9.74 -12.82
CA LEU A 208 -12.54 9.73 -12.52
C LEU A 208 -11.74 10.36 -13.68
N ALA A 209 -12.05 10.04 -14.92
CA ALA A 209 -11.36 10.59 -16.10
C ALA A 209 -11.49 12.13 -16.18
N ALA A 210 -12.67 12.66 -15.88
CA ALA A 210 -12.90 14.12 -15.84
C ALA A 210 -12.10 14.77 -14.70
N ASN A 211 -12.10 14.18 -13.52
CA ASN A 211 -11.42 14.71 -12.34
C ASN A 211 -9.89 14.66 -12.48
N VAL A 212 -9.35 13.54 -12.96
CA VAL A 212 -7.91 13.36 -13.23
C VAL A 212 -7.42 14.37 -14.26
N HIS A 213 -8.18 14.57 -15.34
CA HIS A 213 -7.86 15.58 -16.36
C HIS A 213 -7.88 17.01 -15.78
N SER A 214 -8.94 17.36 -15.04
CA SER A 214 -9.10 18.70 -14.45
C SER A 214 -8.05 19.02 -13.39
N ALA A 215 -7.65 18.01 -12.59
CA ALA A 215 -6.63 18.15 -11.55
C ALA A 215 -5.20 18.00 -12.08
N ASN A 216 -5.03 17.70 -13.37
CA ASN A 216 -3.73 17.41 -14.00
C ASN A 216 -2.93 16.33 -13.26
N ILE A 217 -3.64 15.28 -12.79
CA ILE A 217 -3.02 14.12 -12.15
C ILE A 217 -2.56 13.15 -13.26
N PRO A 218 -1.28 12.74 -13.33
CA PRO A 218 -0.77 11.92 -14.44
C PRO A 218 -1.53 10.60 -14.60
N CYS A 219 -1.80 9.91 -13.51
CA CYS A 219 -2.54 8.65 -13.50
C CYS A 219 -3.14 8.40 -12.11
N MET A 220 -4.37 7.90 -12.09
CA MET A 220 -5.05 7.46 -10.87
C MET A 220 -5.77 6.14 -11.11
N VAL A 221 -5.75 5.28 -10.11
CA VAL A 221 -6.48 4.02 -10.08
C VAL A 221 -7.33 4.00 -8.81
N VAL A 222 -8.60 3.67 -8.94
CA VAL A 222 -9.54 3.58 -7.82
C VAL A 222 -10.05 2.16 -7.70
N THR A 223 -9.80 1.50 -6.57
CA THR A 223 -10.33 0.18 -6.26
C THR A 223 -11.77 0.27 -5.78
N MET A 224 -12.61 -0.66 -6.23
CA MET A 224 -14.06 -0.70 -6.00
C MET A 224 -14.47 -2.04 -5.36
N GLY A 225 -13.61 -2.65 -4.56
CA GLY A 225 -13.88 -3.93 -3.91
C GLY A 225 -14.28 -5.02 -4.89
N GLY A 226 -15.45 -5.62 -4.68
CA GLY A 226 -15.98 -6.70 -5.53
C GLY A 226 -16.33 -6.30 -6.96
N GLU A 227 -16.39 -4.99 -7.26
CA GLU A 227 -16.63 -4.46 -8.63
C GLU A 227 -15.32 -4.31 -9.43
N GLY A 228 -14.16 -4.44 -8.78
CA GLY A 228 -12.85 -4.35 -9.43
C GLY A 228 -12.14 -3.03 -9.24
N ALA A 229 -11.65 -2.42 -10.30
CA ALA A 229 -10.98 -1.14 -10.27
C ALA A 229 -11.25 -0.33 -11.54
N VAL A 230 -11.18 0.99 -11.42
CA VAL A 230 -11.20 1.91 -12.55
C VAL A 230 -9.90 2.70 -12.59
N TYR A 231 -9.47 3.07 -13.78
CA TYR A 231 -8.25 3.87 -13.94
C TYR A 231 -8.49 5.02 -14.92
N ALA A 232 -7.74 6.09 -14.75
CA ALA A 232 -7.70 7.21 -15.67
C ALA A 232 -6.32 7.87 -15.69
N ARG A 233 -5.95 8.38 -16.87
CA ARG A 233 -4.77 9.20 -17.09
C ARG A 233 -5.15 10.60 -17.60
N SER A 234 -4.32 11.58 -17.32
CA SER A 234 -4.51 12.96 -17.81
C SER A 234 -4.54 13.05 -19.35
N ASN A 235 -3.97 12.08 -20.06
CA ASN A 235 -3.98 12.00 -21.54
C ASN A 235 -5.28 11.50 -22.15
N GLY A 236 -6.29 11.16 -21.33
CA GLY A 236 -7.60 10.65 -21.74
C GLY A 236 -7.73 9.12 -21.75
N GLU A 237 -6.66 8.36 -21.51
CA GLU A 237 -6.77 6.91 -21.34
C GLU A 237 -7.55 6.60 -20.06
N SER A 238 -8.59 5.78 -20.15
CA SER A 238 -9.36 5.33 -18.98
C SER A 238 -10.01 3.97 -19.24
N GLY A 239 -10.36 3.26 -18.19
CA GLY A 239 -10.99 1.95 -18.33
C GLY A 239 -11.35 1.31 -17.00
N VAL A 240 -11.97 0.14 -17.11
CA VAL A 240 -12.44 -0.69 -16.00
C VAL A 240 -11.69 -2.01 -16.02
N VAL A 241 -11.25 -2.48 -14.87
CA VAL A 241 -10.67 -3.81 -14.66
C VAL A 241 -11.58 -4.57 -13.70
N PRO A 242 -12.26 -5.64 -14.14
CA PRO A 242 -13.21 -6.35 -13.28
C PRO A 242 -12.49 -7.12 -12.16
N ALA A 243 -13.15 -7.27 -11.01
CA ALA A 243 -12.66 -8.08 -9.92
C ALA A 243 -12.60 -9.57 -10.30
N LYS A 244 -11.67 -10.30 -9.68
CA LYS A 244 -11.68 -11.77 -9.73
C LYS A 244 -12.71 -12.28 -8.71
N LYS A 245 -13.63 -13.13 -9.17
CA LYS A 245 -14.62 -13.77 -8.29
C LYS A 245 -13.96 -14.88 -7.48
N VAL A 246 -13.97 -14.74 -6.18
CA VAL A 246 -13.37 -15.68 -5.23
C VAL A 246 -14.20 -15.74 -3.95
N ASP A 247 -13.99 -16.77 -3.14
CA ASP A 247 -14.57 -16.85 -1.79
C ASP A 247 -13.76 -16.00 -0.82
N VAL A 248 -14.41 -15.02 -0.22
CA VAL A 248 -13.75 -14.03 0.66
C VAL A 248 -13.69 -14.56 2.10
N ILE A 249 -12.51 -14.58 2.67
CA ILE A 249 -12.25 -14.90 4.08
C ILE A 249 -11.99 -13.63 4.89
N ASP A 250 -11.02 -12.79 4.45
CA ASP A 250 -10.66 -11.50 5.07
C ASP A 250 -10.25 -10.52 3.97
N THR A 251 -10.69 -9.28 4.04
CA THR A 251 -10.35 -8.25 3.05
C THR A 251 -9.13 -7.41 3.43
N THR A 252 -8.56 -7.65 4.61
CA THR A 252 -7.36 -6.92 5.10
C THR A 252 -6.18 -7.17 4.16
N GLY A 253 -5.49 -6.10 3.75
CA GLY A 253 -4.33 -6.17 2.86
C GLY A 253 -4.65 -6.28 1.36
N ALA A 254 -5.94 -6.41 0.97
CA ALA A 254 -6.32 -6.49 -0.45
C ALA A 254 -5.90 -5.26 -1.25
N GLY A 255 -6.09 -4.06 -0.66
CA GLY A 255 -5.68 -2.79 -1.27
C GLY A 255 -4.16 -2.70 -1.46
N ASP A 256 -3.41 -3.15 -0.45
CA ASP A 256 -1.95 -3.15 -0.46
C ASP A 256 -1.41 -4.10 -1.54
N ALA A 257 -1.97 -5.31 -1.63
CA ALA A 257 -1.63 -6.29 -2.65
C ALA A 257 -2.04 -5.82 -4.07
N PHE A 258 -3.18 -5.13 -4.20
CA PHE A 258 -3.56 -4.51 -5.46
C PHE A 258 -2.54 -3.43 -5.87
N PHE A 259 -2.16 -2.56 -4.95
CA PHE A 259 -1.13 -1.54 -5.19
C PHE A 259 0.22 -2.18 -5.54
N ALA A 260 0.67 -3.19 -4.78
CA ALA A 260 1.91 -3.93 -5.07
C ALA A 260 1.93 -4.51 -6.49
N GLY A 261 0.85 -5.18 -6.92
CA GLY A 261 0.74 -5.74 -8.26
C GLY A 261 0.72 -4.67 -9.36
N THR A 262 0.04 -3.55 -9.12
CA THR A 262 0.03 -2.41 -10.04
C THR A 262 1.43 -1.80 -10.19
N VAL A 263 2.14 -1.60 -9.08
CA VAL A 263 3.53 -1.11 -9.06
C VAL A 263 4.47 -2.06 -9.81
N ILE A 264 4.37 -3.36 -9.55
CA ILE A 264 5.15 -4.40 -10.26
C ILE A 264 4.90 -4.30 -11.77
N GLY A 265 3.64 -4.31 -12.20
CA GLY A 265 3.29 -4.25 -13.61
C GLY A 265 3.86 -3.01 -14.30
N LEU A 266 3.61 -1.82 -13.74
CA LEU A 266 4.07 -0.55 -14.31
C LEU A 266 5.60 -0.44 -14.32
N THR A 267 6.29 -0.90 -13.28
CA THR A 267 7.76 -0.86 -13.19
C THR A 267 8.40 -1.72 -14.26
N TYR A 268 7.81 -2.88 -14.55
CA TYR A 268 8.39 -3.84 -15.52
C TYR A 268 7.69 -3.81 -16.89
N GLY A 269 7.14 -2.64 -17.27
CA GLY A 269 6.75 -2.31 -18.63
C GLY A 269 5.40 -2.84 -19.11
N LYS A 270 4.52 -3.24 -18.19
CA LYS A 270 3.12 -3.56 -18.50
C LYS A 270 2.34 -2.29 -18.78
N THR A 271 1.31 -2.40 -19.61
CA THR A 271 0.31 -1.35 -19.76
C THR A 271 -0.47 -1.15 -18.45
N LEU A 272 -1.14 -0.03 -18.29
CA LEU A 272 -1.91 0.25 -17.06
C LEU A 272 -3.02 -0.80 -16.80
N PRO A 273 -3.85 -1.20 -17.78
CA PRO A 273 -4.80 -2.30 -17.56
C PRO A 273 -4.13 -3.61 -17.16
N GLU A 274 -3.04 -4.03 -17.80
CA GLU A 274 -2.32 -5.25 -17.42
C GLU A 274 -1.74 -5.16 -16.00
N ALA A 275 -1.23 -3.98 -15.60
CA ALA A 275 -0.74 -3.76 -14.25
C ALA A 275 -1.86 -3.85 -13.21
N CYS A 276 -3.04 -3.28 -13.50
CA CYS A 276 -4.23 -3.41 -12.65
C CYS A 276 -4.74 -4.87 -12.60
N GLU A 277 -4.61 -5.65 -13.68
CA GLU A 277 -4.94 -7.08 -13.67
C GLU A 277 -4.00 -7.88 -12.76
N ILE A 278 -2.71 -7.55 -12.72
CA ILE A 278 -1.76 -8.11 -11.75
C ILE A 278 -2.21 -7.74 -10.34
N GLY A 279 -2.53 -6.47 -10.10
CA GLY A 279 -3.07 -5.99 -8.83
C GLY A 279 -4.32 -6.75 -8.38
N SER A 280 -5.31 -6.90 -9.28
CA SER A 280 -6.53 -7.68 -9.02
C SER A 280 -6.24 -9.14 -8.68
N ARG A 281 -5.24 -9.77 -9.32
CA ARG A 281 -4.86 -11.16 -9.04
C ARG A 281 -4.20 -11.30 -7.66
N LEU A 282 -3.32 -10.38 -7.28
CA LEU A 282 -2.71 -10.39 -5.95
C LEU A 282 -3.76 -10.12 -4.87
N ALA A 283 -4.59 -9.09 -5.03
CA ALA A 283 -5.68 -8.79 -4.11
C ALA A 283 -6.63 -9.99 -3.90
N ALA A 284 -7.05 -10.63 -5.01
CA ALA A 284 -7.90 -11.82 -4.95
C ALA A 284 -7.26 -12.98 -4.17
N SER A 285 -5.93 -13.14 -4.27
CA SER A 285 -5.22 -14.19 -3.54
C SER A 285 -5.13 -13.92 -2.04
N VAL A 286 -5.03 -12.65 -1.63
CA VAL A 286 -5.02 -12.23 -0.22
C VAL A 286 -6.36 -12.52 0.42
N ILE A 287 -7.46 -12.06 -0.18
CA ILE A 287 -8.79 -12.17 0.43
C ILE A 287 -9.31 -13.62 0.57
N CYS A 288 -8.66 -14.59 -0.07
CA CYS A 288 -8.92 -16.02 0.11
C CYS A 288 -8.23 -16.64 1.34
N THR A 289 -7.52 -15.84 2.12
CA THR A 289 -6.75 -16.30 3.30
C THR A 289 -6.99 -15.38 4.50
N ALA A 290 -6.47 -15.76 5.66
CA ALA A 290 -6.45 -14.90 6.84
C ALA A 290 -5.16 -14.05 6.93
N GLU A 291 -4.27 -14.17 5.93
CA GLU A 291 -3.04 -13.38 5.85
C GLU A 291 -3.32 -12.03 5.19
N ASN A 292 -2.55 -11.01 5.54
CA ASN A 292 -2.68 -9.67 4.97
C ASN A 292 -1.71 -9.38 3.81
N VAL A 293 -1.09 -10.44 3.28
CA VAL A 293 -0.18 -10.39 2.13
C VAL A 293 -0.42 -11.59 1.21
N CYS A 294 -0.06 -11.46 -0.06
CA CYS A 294 -0.29 -12.50 -1.06
C CYS A 294 0.60 -13.74 -0.83
N PRO A 295 0.16 -14.93 -1.25
CA PRO A 295 1.01 -16.11 -1.31
C PRO A 295 2.13 -15.92 -2.35
N ARG A 296 3.05 -16.89 -2.42
CA ARG A 296 4.14 -16.84 -3.39
C ARG A 296 3.66 -17.03 -4.82
N PHE A 297 4.16 -16.17 -5.70
CA PHE A 297 4.02 -16.24 -7.15
C PHE A 297 5.39 -16.15 -7.82
N ARG A 298 5.49 -16.66 -9.05
CA ARG A 298 6.66 -16.43 -9.91
C ARG A 298 6.41 -15.25 -10.84
N PRO A 299 7.40 -14.41 -11.16
CA PRO A 299 7.24 -13.31 -12.12
C PRO A 299 6.66 -13.75 -13.47
N LEU A 300 7.07 -14.94 -13.96
CA LEU A 300 6.56 -15.53 -15.20
C LEU A 300 5.03 -15.75 -15.23
N GLU A 301 4.40 -15.94 -14.08
CA GLU A 301 2.93 -16.09 -13.99
C GLU A 301 2.17 -14.81 -14.38
N PHE A 302 2.88 -13.69 -14.35
CA PHE A 302 2.41 -12.38 -14.78
C PHE A 302 3.02 -11.95 -16.14
N GLY A 303 3.68 -12.87 -16.83
CA GLY A 303 4.38 -12.56 -18.08
C GLY A 303 5.55 -11.58 -17.91
N LEU A 304 6.21 -11.59 -16.75
CA LEU A 304 7.38 -10.78 -16.45
C LEU A 304 8.62 -11.62 -16.61
N ASN A 305 9.43 -11.29 -17.62
CA ASN A 305 10.72 -11.95 -17.89
C ASN A 305 11.85 -11.24 -17.13
N ILE A 306 11.80 -11.33 -15.80
CA ILE A 306 12.82 -10.75 -14.92
C ILE A 306 13.79 -11.86 -14.53
N PRO A 307 15.12 -11.66 -14.67
CA PRO A 307 16.07 -12.64 -14.19
C PRO A 307 15.90 -12.85 -12.69
N VAL A 308 15.65 -14.09 -12.29
CA VAL A 308 15.69 -14.47 -10.85
C VAL A 308 17.14 -14.34 -10.42
N VAL A 309 17.41 -13.38 -9.56
CA VAL A 309 18.72 -13.22 -8.93
C VAL A 309 18.75 -14.16 -7.72
N ASP A 310 19.59 -15.18 -7.75
CA ASP A 310 19.81 -16.17 -6.65
C ASP A 310 20.25 -15.50 -5.32
#